data_60fc3b9124441aa16420030bdf68a238
#
_entry.id   60fc3b9124441aa16420030bdf68a238
#
_cell.length_a   1.000
_cell.length_b   1.000
_cell.length_c   1.000
_cell.angle_alpha   90.00
_cell.angle_beta   90.00
_cell.angle_gamma   90.00
#
_symmetry.space_group_name_H-M   'P 1'
#
loop_
_entity.id
_entity.type
_entity.pdbx_description
1 polymer ?
#
loop_
_entity_poly.entity_id
_entity_poly.type
_entity_poly.pdbx_seq_one_letter_code
_entity_poly.pdbx_strand_id
1 'polypeptide(L)'
;KDIMDPEVITEFARRVGDQAHLDYLYVLTVSDVRGTNPKLWNSWKASLFDEFYERVKKALRRGLEMPIDPEELIAGAQQEARALLAEENVPAEAVDRVWATLTEAYFQRHSPAEISWHTRLLLERTVGDGAPLVGIMPSSGRTGPTAIAIHTSQQHHSFAIATTTLDQMGLNIVDARLTPTNDGFSLDTYLVLEDDGSIITD
;
A
#
# COMPACT_ATOMS: atom_id res chain seq x y z
N LYS A 1 15.68 0.33 -3.48
CA LYS A 1 14.58 0.57 -4.45
C LYS A 1 13.39 -0.21 -3.96
N ASP A 2 12.23 0.42 -3.97
CA ASP A 2 10.95 -0.23 -3.69
C ASP A 2 10.70 -1.30 -4.77
N ILE A 3 10.39 -2.53 -4.36
CA ILE A 3 10.12 -3.63 -5.31
C ILE A 3 8.80 -3.41 -6.07
N MET A 4 7.93 -2.53 -5.58
CA MET A 4 6.67 -2.16 -6.22
C MET A 4 6.81 -0.97 -7.18
N ASP A 5 8.01 -0.39 -7.30
CA ASP A 5 8.30 0.67 -8.25
C ASP A 5 8.04 0.18 -9.70
N PRO A 6 7.25 0.90 -10.50
CA PRO A 6 6.95 0.53 -11.89
C PRO A 6 8.19 0.27 -12.75
N GLU A 7 9.29 1.00 -12.53
CA GLU A 7 10.55 0.75 -13.24
C GLU A 7 11.14 -0.61 -12.87
N VAL A 8 11.12 -0.95 -11.57
CA VAL A 8 11.62 -2.24 -11.07
C VAL A 8 10.78 -3.39 -11.63
N ILE A 9 9.45 -3.24 -11.62
CA ILE A 9 8.51 -4.20 -12.20
C ILE A 9 8.80 -4.42 -13.70
N THR A 10 8.96 -3.33 -14.45
CA THR A 10 9.22 -3.39 -15.89
C THR A 10 10.57 -4.04 -16.19
N GLU A 11 11.63 -3.67 -15.45
CA GLU A 11 12.96 -4.27 -15.62
C GLU A 11 12.94 -5.76 -15.29
N PHE A 12 12.26 -6.14 -14.21
CA PHE A 12 12.11 -7.53 -13.83
C PHE A 12 11.32 -8.33 -14.88
N ALA A 13 10.20 -7.79 -15.39
CA ALA A 13 9.42 -8.41 -16.44
C ALA A 13 10.25 -8.66 -17.71
N ARG A 14 11.10 -7.71 -18.10
CA ARG A 14 12.03 -7.88 -19.24
C ARG A 14 13.03 -9.02 -19.02
N ARG A 15 13.56 -9.17 -17.79
CA ARG A 15 14.50 -10.25 -17.46
C ARG A 15 13.82 -11.62 -17.44
N VAL A 16 12.60 -11.68 -16.95
CA VAL A 16 11.81 -12.91 -16.88
C VAL A 16 11.36 -13.35 -18.28
N GLY A 17 10.95 -12.42 -19.12
CA GLY A 17 10.64 -12.63 -20.54
C GLY A 17 9.22 -13.09 -20.81
N ASP A 18 8.71 -14.08 -20.09
CA ASP A 18 7.35 -14.62 -20.30
C ASP A 18 6.68 -15.11 -19.01
N GLN A 19 5.38 -15.40 -19.12
CA GLN A 19 4.54 -15.86 -18.01
C GLN A 19 5.01 -17.19 -17.42
N ALA A 20 5.46 -18.13 -18.24
CA ALA A 20 5.85 -19.47 -17.77
C ALA A 20 7.10 -19.38 -16.87
N HIS A 21 8.09 -18.59 -17.27
CA HIS A 21 9.26 -18.32 -16.44
C HIS A 21 8.88 -17.60 -15.15
N LEU A 22 7.93 -16.65 -15.18
CA LEU A 22 7.43 -15.98 -13.98
C LEU A 22 6.80 -16.99 -13.02
N ASP A 23 5.95 -17.89 -13.52
CA ASP A 23 5.27 -18.91 -12.72
C ASP A 23 6.28 -19.84 -12.03
N TYR A 24 7.30 -20.30 -12.78
CA TYR A 24 8.36 -21.12 -12.19
C TYR A 24 9.18 -20.38 -11.14
N LEU A 25 9.57 -19.13 -11.39
CA LEU A 25 10.32 -18.31 -10.44
C LEU A 25 9.51 -18.10 -9.16
N TYR A 26 8.22 -17.80 -9.28
CA TYR A 26 7.34 -17.62 -8.12
C TYR A 26 7.29 -18.88 -7.27
N VAL A 27 6.97 -20.04 -7.88
CA VAL A 27 6.88 -21.33 -7.15
C VAL A 27 8.21 -21.70 -6.51
N LEU A 28 9.32 -21.54 -7.22
CA LEU A 28 10.67 -21.83 -6.71
C LEU A 28 11.01 -20.93 -5.53
N THR A 29 10.76 -19.61 -5.64
CA THR A 29 11.06 -18.66 -4.58
C THR A 29 10.24 -18.96 -3.32
N VAL A 30 8.94 -19.18 -3.46
CA VAL A 30 8.06 -19.53 -2.33
C VAL A 30 8.52 -20.84 -1.68
N SER A 31 8.84 -21.85 -2.48
CA SER A 31 9.28 -23.16 -2.00
C SER A 31 10.62 -23.08 -1.27
N ASP A 32 11.58 -22.31 -1.82
CA ASP A 32 12.90 -22.12 -1.23
C ASP A 32 12.82 -21.39 0.11
N VAL A 33 12.09 -20.28 0.18
CA VAL A 33 11.93 -19.52 1.44
C VAL A 33 11.26 -20.36 2.50
N ARG A 34 10.18 -21.09 2.16
CA ARG A 34 9.46 -21.95 3.11
C ARG A 34 10.26 -23.18 3.52
N GLY A 35 11.08 -23.72 2.61
CA GLY A 35 11.93 -24.89 2.89
C GLY A 35 13.16 -24.54 3.71
N THR A 36 13.76 -23.38 3.47
CA THR A 36 14.98 -22.95 4.16
C THR A 36 14.70 -22.50 5.59
N ASN A 37 13.68 -21.67 5.78
CA ASN A 37 13.25 -21.24 7.11
C ASN A 37 11.75 -20.87 7.11
N PRO A 38 10.89 -21.80 7.58
CA PRO A 38 9.44 -21.56 7.63
C PRO A 38 9.03 -20.31 8.42
N LYS A 39 9.84 -19.88 9.41
CA LYS A 39 9.57 -18.66 10.19
C LYS A 39 9.76 -17.38 9.38
N LEU A 40 10.49 -17.43 8.27
CA LEU A 40 10.65 -16.29 7.36
C LEU A 40 9.44 -16.08 6.46
N TRP A 41 8.55 -17.06 6.34
CA TRP A 41 7.33 -16.97 5.55
C TRP A 41 6.15 -16.59 6.45
N ASN A 42 5.72 -15.36 6.38
CA ASN A 42 4.53 -14.86 7.08
C ASN A 42 3.48 -14.35 6.07
N SER A 43 2.31 -13.96 6.58
CA SER A 43 1.21 -13.49 5.76
C SER A 43 1.56 -12.24 4.93
N TRP A 44 2.37 -11.34 5.48
CA TRP A 44 2.82 -10.15 4.75
C TRP A 44 3.71 -10.50 3.55
N LYS A 45 4.70 -11.40 3.75
CA LYS A 45 5.54 -11.84 2.63
C LYS A 45 4.74 -12.55 1.55
N ALA A 46 3.77 -13.39 1.95
CA ALA A 46 2.87 -14.02 1.00
C ALA A 46 2.14 -12.96 0.15
N SER A 47 1.50 -11.99 0.79
CA SER A 47 0.79 -10.91 0.10
C SER A 47 1.71 -10.06 -0.78
N LEU A 48 2.92 -9.76 -0.30
CA LEU A 48 3.91 -8.99 -1.06
C LEU A 48 4.35 -9.73 -2.34
N PHE A 49 4.62 -11.03 -2.24
CA PHE A 49 5.00 -11.86 -3.39
C PHE A 49 3.84 -12.02 -4.37
N ASP A 50 2.61 -12.21 -3.87
CA ASP A 50 1.40 -12.30 -4.70
C ASP A 50 1.17 -10.99 -5.47
N GLU A 51 1.27 -9.85 -4.81
CA GLU A 51 1.11 -8.54 -5.44
C GLU A 51 2.21 -8.27 -6.48
N PHE A 52 3.46 -8.57 -6.16
CA PHE A 52 4.58 -8.45 -7.09
C PHE A 52 4.37 -9.33 -8.32
N TYR A 53 4.00 -10.59 -8.13
CA TYR A 53 3.69 -11.54 -9.22
C TYR A 53 2.60 -11.00 -10.14
N GLU A 54 1.46 -10.52 -9.60
CA GLU A 54 0.36 -10.01 -10.41
C GLU A 54 0.74 -8.72 -11.17
N ARG A 55 1.55 -7.84 -10.59
CA ARG A 55 2.07 -6.64 -11.27
C ARG A 55 3.00 -7.01 -12.42
N VAL A 56 3.93 -7.93 -12.21
CA VAL A 56 4.84 -8.42 -13.27
C VAL A 56 4.06 -9.12 -14.37
N LYS A 57 3.10 -9.96 -14.04
CA LYS A 57 2.20 -10.65 -14.98
C LYS A 57 1.40 -9.65 -15.82
N LYS A 58 0.89 -8.58 -15.21
CA LYS A 58 0.21 -7.48 -15.93
C LYS A 58 1.16 -6.79 -16.91
N ALA A 59 2.41 -6.53 -16.51
CA ALA A 59 3.44 -5.96 -17.37
C ALA A 59 3.78 -6.86 -18.56
N LEU A 60 3.95 -8.16 -18.34
CA LEU A 60 4.19 -9.15 -19.41
C LEU A 60 3.04 -9.21 -20.42
N ARG A 61 1.78 -9.15 -19.96
CA ARG A 61 0.60 -9.18 -20.83
C ARG A 61 0.42 -7.92 -21.68
N ARG A 62 0.85 -6.76 -21.19
CA ARG A 62 0.81 -5.50 -21.96
C ARG A 62 1.83 -5.45 -23.09
N GLY A 63 2.87 -6.29 -23.05
CA GLY A 63 4.02 -6.26 -23.95
C GLY A 63 5.14 -5.38 -23.41
N LEU A 64 6.34 -5.94 -23.42
CA LEU A 64 7.56 -5.36 -22.82
C LEU A 64 8.08 -4.11 -23.55
N GLU A 65 7.53 -3.79 -24.71
CA GLU A 65 7.94 -2.68 -25.56
C GLU A 65 7.25 -1.35 -25.19
N MET A 66 6.15 -1.40 -24.42
CA MET A 66 5.46 -0.20 -23.95
C MET A 66 5.85 0.09 -22.49
N PRO A 67 6.61 1.16 -22.23
CA PRO A 67 6.84 1.62 -20.86
C PRO A 67 5.49 1.83 -20.17
N ILE A 68 5.41 1.43 -18.92
CA ILE A 68 4.24 1.77 -18.11
C ILE A 68 4.26 3.29 -17.96
N ASP A 69 3.28 3.98 -18.53
CA ASP A 69 3.10 5.40 -18.33
C ASP A 69 2.65 5.63 -16.88
N PRO A 70 3.43 6.33 -16.04
CA PRO A 70 3.06 6.64 -14.67
C PRO A 70 1.72 7.37 -14.59
N GLU A 71 1.40 8.23 -15.56
CA GLU A 71 0.13 8.97 -15.61
C GLU A 71 -1.05 8.00 -15.83
N GLU A 72 -0.88 6.99 -16.70
CA GLU A 72 -1.91 5.97 -16.96
C GLU A 72 -2.16 5.11 -15.70
N LEU A 73 -1.09 4.78 -14.95
CA LEU A 73 -1.23 4.04 -13.68
C LEU A 73 -2.00 4.85 -12.64
N ILE A 74 -1.65 6.12 -12.48
CA ILE A 74 -2.33 7.04 -11.56
C ILE A 74 -3.81 7.17 -11.95
N ALA A 75 -4.09 7.44 -13.23
CA ALA A 75 -5.45 7.58 -13.72
C ALA A 75 -6.29 6.33 -13.51
N GLY A 76 -5.69 5.14 -13.75
CA GLY A 76 -6.34 3.85 -13.49
C GLY A 76 -6.67 3.64 -12.02
N ALA A 77 -5.69 3.87 -11.13
CA ALA A 77 -5.89 3.74 -9.69
C ALA A 77 -6.95 4.72 -9.15
N GLN A 78 -6.92 5.96 -9.64
CA GLN A 78 -7.93 6.98 -9.31
C GLN A 78 -9.32 6.59 -9.82
N GLN A 79 -9.44 6.06 -11.02
CA GLN A 79 -10.72 5.63 -11.58
C GLN A 79 -11.34 4.50 -10.76
N GLU A 80 -10.55 3.48 -10.42
CA GLU A 80 -11.01 2.36 -9.59
C GLU A 80 -11.39 2.83 -8.17
N ALA A 81 -10.58 3.69 -7.56
CA ALA A 81 -10.89 4.25 -6.24
C ALA A 81 -12.17 5.10 -6.23
N ARG A 82 -12.40 5.89 -7.30
CA ARG A 82 -13.66 6.64 -7.47
C ARG A 82 -14.88 5.72 -7.58
N ALA A 83 -14.74 4.60 -8.27
CA ALA A 83 -15.83 3.62 -8.37
C ALA A 83 -16.20 3.08 -6.98
N LEU A 84 -15.20 2.69 -6.16
CA LEU A 84 -15.41 2.23 -4.79
C LEU A 84 -16.08 3.31 -3.92
N LEU A 85 -15.63 4.57 -4.01
CA LEU A 85 -16.21 5.68 -3.25
C LEU A 85 -17.65 6.01 -3.71
N ALA A 86 -17.94 5.85 -5.00
CA ALA A 86 -19.30 6.07 -5.52
C ALA A 86 -20.28 5.00 -5.04
N GLU A 87 -19.86 3.73 -4.91
CA GLU A 87 -20.65 2.66 -4.31
C GLU A 87 -21.05 2.98 -2.85
N GLU A 88 -20.21 3.71 -2.13
CA GLU A 88 -20.45 4.17 -0.77
C GLU A 88 -21.15 5.54 -0.69
N ASN A 89 -21.60 6.09 -1.83
CA ASN A 89 -22.30 7.38 -1.96
C ASN A 89 -21.45 8.59 -1.51
N VAL A 90 -20.11 8.54 -1.64
CA VAL A 90 -19.23 9.69 -1.37
C VAL A 90 -19.34 10.70 -2.52
N PRO A 91 -19.68 11.99 -2.25
CA PRO A 91 -19.82 12.99 -3.30
C PRO A 91 -18.49 13.25 -4.05
N ALA A 92 -18.55 13.33 -5.38
CA ALA A 92 -17.37 13.54 -6.22
C ALA A 92 -16.59 14.80 -5.85
N GLU A 93 -17.28 15.89 -5.54
CA GLU A 93 -16.64 17.16 -5.14
C GLU A 93 -15.89 17.02 -3.80
N ALA A 94 -16.36 16.13 -2.91
CA ALA A 94 -15.65 15.84 -1.66
C ALA A 94 -14.35 15.06 -1.93
N VAL A 95 -14.41 14.09 -2.85
CA VAL A 95 -13.23 13.33 -3.30
C VAL A 95 -12.21 14.29 -3.94
N ASP A 96 -12.65 15.18 -4.83
CA ASP A 96 -11.77 16.12 -5.52
C ASP A 96 -11.05 17.05 -4.53
N ARG A 97 -11.75 17.55 -3.50
CA ARG A 97 -11.13 18.38 -2.46
C ARG A 97 -10.04 17.64 -1.68
N VAL A 98 -10.27 16.39 -1.31
CA VAL A 98 -9.27 15.57 -0.62
C VAL A 98 -8.08 15.31 -1.54
N TRP A 99 -8.34 14.89 -2.78
CA TRP A 99 -7.27 14.52 -3.71
C TRP A 99 -6.40 15.70 -4.15
N ALA A 100 -6.92 16.93 -4.10
CA ALA A 100 -6.12 18.13 -4.34
C ALA A 100 -5.00 18.34 -3.29
N THR A 101 -5.12 17.72 -2.11
CA THR A 101 -4.07 17.76 -1.07
C THR A 101 -3.02 16.65 -1.24
N LEU A 102 -3.30 15.62 -2.04
CA LEU A 102 -2.44 14.46 -2.22
C LEU A 102 -1.48 14.65 -3.41
N THR A 103 -0.33 14.00 -3.33
CA THR A 103 0.70 14.09 -4.38
C THR A 103 0.54 12.96 -5.41
N GLU A 104 1.14 13.12 -6.60
CA GLU A 104 1.20 12.03 -7.60
C GLU A 104 1.90 10.78 -7.03
N ALA A 105 2.98 10.97 -6.27
CA ALA A 105 3.69 9.87 -5.61
C ALA A 105 2.81 9.06 -4.65
N TYR A 106 1.80 9.68 -4.06
CA TYR A 106 0.80 8.99 -3.26
C TYR A 106 0.01 7.97 -4.11
N PHE A 107 -0.55 8.42 -5.26
CA PHE A 107 -1.37 7.55 -6.12
C PHE A 107 -0.58 6.42 -6.78
N GLN A 108 0.73 6.58 -6.95
CA GLN A 108 1.60 5.51 -7.47
C GLN A 108 1.84 4.38 -6.46
N ARG A 109 1.80 4.69 -5.16
CA ARG A 109 2.19 3.78 -4.08
C ARG A 109 1.03 3.09 -3.37
N HIS A 110 -0.19 3.57 -3.57
CA HIS A 110 -1.36 3.05 -2.88
C HIS A 110 -2.31 2.35 -3.86
N SER A 111 -2.89 1.24 -3.41
CA SER A 111 -3.91 0.52 -4.16
C SER A 111 -5.23 1.32 -4.20
N PRO A 112 -6.12 1.06 -5.17
CA PRO A 112 -7.44 1.68 -5.22
C PRO A 112 -8.25 1.55 -3.91
N ALA A 113 -8.15 0.41 -3.24
CA ALA A 113 -8.80 0.18 -1.96
C ALA A 113 -8.22 1.06 -0.84
N GLU A 114 -6.88 1.18 -0.76
CA GLU A 114 -6.21 2.10 0.18
C GLU A 114 -6.57 3.56 -0.11
N ILE A 115 -6.58 3.97 -1.39
CA ILE A 115 -6.95 5.33 -1.81
C ILE A 115 -8.40 5.64 -1.38
N SER A 116 -9.34 4.71 -1.61
CA SER A 116 -10.73 4.85 -1.18
C SER A 116 -10.83 5.00 0.34
N TRP A 117 -10.17 4.13 1.08
CA TRP A 117 -10.15 4.16 2.54
C TRP A 117 -9.53 5.44 3.10
N HIS A 118 -8.37 5.86 2.62
CA HIS A 118 -7.72 7.10 3.02
C HIS A 118 -8.59 8.33 2.72
N THR A 119 -9.28 8.32 1.56
CA THR A 119 -10.19 9.42 1.21
C THR A 119 -11.31 9.55 2.22
N ARG A 120 -11.94 8.44 2.62
CA ARG A 120 -12.98 8.44 3.66
C ARG A 120 -12.45 8.93 5.00
N LEU A 121 -11.29 8.42 5.40
CA LEU A 121 -10.63 8.85 6.64
C LEU A 121 -10.39 10.36 6.64
N LEU A 122 -9.86 10.92 5.55
CA LEU A 122 -9.58 12.35 5.46
C LEU A 122 -10.85 13.22 5.44
N LEU A 123 -11.97 12.67 4.96
CA LEU A 123 -13.28 13.35 5.01
C LEU A 123 -13.84 13.46 6.44
N GLU A 124 -13.46 12.57 7.36
CA GLU A 124 -13.87 12.62 8.77
C GLU A 124 -13.15 13.72 9.55
N ARG A 125 -12.11 14.33 8.98
CA ARG A 125 -11.32 15.35 9.65
C ARG A 125 -12.15 16.57 10.00
N THR A 126 -12.25 16.85 11.28
CA THR A 126 -12.82 18.10 11.78
C THR A 126 -11.75 19.20 11.72
N VAL A 127 -12.06 20.31 11.06
CA VAL A 127 -11.14 21.45 10.97
C VAL A 127 -10.97 22.06 12.36
N GLY A 128 -9.75 22.07 12.87
CA GLY A 128 -9.37 22.91 14.02
C GLY A 128 -9.02 22.18 15.33
N ASP A 129 -9.09 20.85 15.44
CA ASP A 129 -8.76 20.20 16.71
C ASP A 129 -7.27 19.83 16.86
N GLY A 130 -6.47 19.94 15.80
CA GLY A 130 -5.02 19.68 15.82
C GLY A 130 -4.62 18.25 16.20
N ALA A 131 -5.58 17.40 16.54
CA ALA A 131 -5.32 16.01 16.90
C ALA A 131 -4.95 15.17 15.66
N PRO A 132 -4.07 14.17 15.82
CA PRO A 132 -3.84 13.19 14.75
C PRO A 132 -5.13 12.43 14.42
N LEU A 133 -5.44 12.29 13.13
CA LEU A 133 -6.51 11.42 12.68
C LEU A 133 -5.93 10.03 12.44
N VAL A 134 -6.50 9.00 13.06
CA VAL A 134 -6.03 7.62 12.96
C VAL A 134 -7.14 6.76 12.37
N GLY A 135 -6.80 6.00 11.34
CA GLY A 135 -7.69 5.03 10.73
C GLY A 135 -7.07 3.65 10.73
N ILE A 136 -7.89 2.62 10.85
CA ILE A 136 -7.47 1.22 10.79
C ILE A 136 -8.24 0.55 9.67
N MET A 137 -7.51 -0.10 8.77
CA MET A 137 -8.06 -0.98 7.74
C MET A 137 -7.61 -2.41 8.07
N PRO A 138 -8.51 -3.24 8.57
CA PRO A 138 -8.22 -4.66 8.81
C PRO A 138 -7.77 -5.34 7.53
N SER A 139 -6.95 -6.39 7.66
CA SER A 139 -6.57 -7.19 6.50
C SER A 139 -7.82 -7.74 5.79
N SER A 140 -7.86 -7.64 4.47
CA SER A 140 -8.93 -8.22 3.67
C SER A 140 -8.77 -9.74 3.61
N GLY A 141 -9.45 -10.46 4.50
CA GLY A 141 -9.44 -11.91 4.55
C GLY A 141 -8.49 -12.49 5.63
N ARG A 142 -8.05 -13.74 5.42
CA ARG A 142 -7.19 -14.49 6.37
C ARG A 142 -5.69 -14.24 6.15
N THR A 143 -5.31 -13.33 5.28
CA THR A 143 -3.91 -13.11 4.89
C THR A 143 -3.65 -11.63 4.67
N GLY A 144 -2.53 -11.17 5.19
CA GLY A 144 -2.05 -9.80 5.03
C GLY A 144 -1.97 -9.02 6.34
N PRO A 145 -1.17 -7.95 6.38
CA PRO A 145 -1.07 -7.07 7.53
C PRO A 145 -2.30 -6.19 7.67
N THR A 146 -2.52 -5.69 8.87
CA THR A 146 -3.45 -4.60 9.15
C THR A 146 -2.79 -3.28 8.76
N ALA A 147 -3.50 -2.40 8.06
CA ALA A 147 -3.01 -1.06 7.74
C ALA A 147 -3.51 -0.06 8.79
N ILE A 148 -2.58 0.76 9.31
CA ILE A 148 -2.88 1.88 10.20
C ILE A 148 -2.44 3.16 9.50
N ALA A 149 -3.39 4.06 9.21
CA ALA A 149 -3.10 5.37 8.65
C ALA A 149 -3.12 6.42 9.75
N ILE A 150 -2.13 7.29 9.76
CA ILE A 150 -2.02 8.42 10.68
C ILE A 150 -1.89 9.69 9.84
N HIS A 151 -2.88 10.57 9.93
CA HIS A 151 -2.82 11.88 9.30
C HIS A 151 -2.59 12.95 10.36
N THR A 152 -1.45 13.63 10.28
CA THR A 152 -1.03 14.64 11.27
C THR A 152 -0.25 15.77 10.60
N SER A 153 -0.12 16.91 11.28
CA SER A 153 0.76 17.99 10.83
C SER A 153 2.21 17.49 10.74
N GLN A 154 2.93 17.93 9.70
CA GLN A 154 4.34 17.58 9.56
C GLN A 154 5.16 18.12 10.75
N GLN A 155 5.56 17.21 11.65
CA GLN A 155 6.44 17.50 12.77
C GLN A 155 7.65 16.57 12.72
N HIS A 156 8.81 17.07 13.13
CA HIS A 156 10.09 16.34 13.04
C HIS A 156 10.13 14.99 13.78
N HIS A 157 9.16 14.70 14.64
CA HIS A 157 9.16 13.49 15.48
C HIS A 157 7.92 12.59 15.28
N SER A 158 7.01 12.91 14.36
CA SER A 158 5.77 12.16 14.16
C SER A 158 6.04 10.67 13.88
N PHE A 159 7.00 10.36 13.01
CA PHE A 159 7.39 9.00 12.70
C PHE A 159 7.92 8.25 13.94
N ALA A 160 8.83 8.88 14.71
CA ALA A 160 9.39 8.23 15.89
C ALA A 160 8.33 7.98 16.97
N ILE A 161 7.39 8.91 17.15
CA ILE A 161 6.28 8.74 18.09
C ILE A 161 5.38 7.59 17.62
N ALA A 162 4.98 7.58 16.36
CA ALA A 162 4.10 6.53 15.81
C ALA A 162 4.75 5.15 15.94
N THR A 163 6.00 4.98 15.49
CA THR A 163 6.70 3.69 15.54
C THR A 163 6.91 3.22 16.99
N THR A 164 7.29 4.11 17.92
CA THR A 164 7.44 3.76 19.33
C THR A 164 6.11 3.35 19.96
N THR A 165 5.03 4.04 19.60
CA THR A 165 3.69 3.71 20.13
C THR A 165 3.23 2.34 19.62
N LEU A 166 3.40 2.06 18.33
CA LEU A 166 3.04 0.76 17.74
C LEU A 166 3.87 -0.38 18.35
N ASP A 167 5.18 -0.17 18.55
CA ASP A 167 6.07 -1.14 19.22
C ASP A 167 5.62 -1.40 20.68
N GLN A 168 5.28 -0.35 21.45
CA GLN A 168 4.75 -0.49 22.81
C GLN A 168 3.41 -1.22 22.87
N MET A 169 2.64 -1.20 21.80
CA MET A 169 1.40 -1.98 21.68
C MET A 169 1.65 -3.46 21.31
N GLY A 170 2.90 -3.87 21.12
CA GLY A 170 3.27 -5.22 20.70
C GLY A 170 3.03 -5.47 19.21
N LEU A 171 3.02 -4.42 18.40
CA LEU A 171 2.81 -4.53 16.96
C LEU A 171 4.14 -4.50 16.21
N ASN A 172 4.32 -5.46 15.32
CA ASN A 172 5.47 -5.56 14.44
C ASN A 172 5.20 -4.80 13.13
N ILE A 173 5.90 -3.70 12.91
CA ILE A 173 5.80 -2.90 11.67
C ILE A 173 6.58 -3.61 10.56
N VAL A 174 5.88 -4.05 9.51
CA VAL A 174 6.47 -4.75 8.37
C VAL A 174 6.69 -3.86 7.16
N ASP A 175 5.97 -2.73 7.08
CA ASP A 175 6.16 -1.69 6.06
C ASP A 175 5.67 -0.34 6.60
N ALA A 176 6.26 0.76 6.12
CA ALA A 176 5.85 2.11 6.45
C ALA A 176 6.00 3.03 5.22
N ARG A 177 4.90 3.68 4.85
CA ARG A 177 4.84 4.63 3.74
C ARG A 177 4.55 6.02 4.28
N LEU A 178 5.55 6.89 4.25
CA LEU A 178 5.45 8.28 4.70
C LEU A 178 5.10 9.15 3.50
N THR A 179 3.96 9.79 3.55
CA THR A 179 3.46 10.57 2.41
C THR A 179 3.12 12.00 2.83
N PRO A 180 4.01 12.97 2.54
CA PRO A 180 3.68 14.36 2.74
C PRO A 180 2.54 14.79 1.82
N THR A 181 1.66 15.65 2.34
CA THR A 181 0.56 16.26 1.59
C THR A 181 0.87 17.71 1.24
N ASN A 182 0.14 18.27 0.25
CA ASN A 182 0.39 19.63 -0.25
C ASN A 182 -0.05 20.74 0.74
N ASP A 183 -0.81 20.38 1.77
CA ASP A 183 -1.36 21.30 2.79
C ASP A 183 -0.53 21.36 4.08
N GLY A 184 0.68 20.77 4.09
CA GLY A 184 1.59 20.80 5.25
C GLY A 184 1.32 19.70 6.29
N PHE A 185 0.55 18.68 5.93
CA PHE A 185 0.34 17.47 6.72
C PHE A 185 1.12 16.29 6.16
N SER A 186 1.06 15.17 6.84
CA SER A 186 1.54 13.87 6.38
C SER A 186 0.44 12.85 6.56
N LEU A 187 0.27 11.97 5.59
CA LEU A 187 -0.56 10.78 5.67
C LEU A 187 0.37 9.57 5.66
N ASP A 188 0.67 9.05 6.84
CA ASP A 188 1.59 7.96 7.02
C ASP A 188 0.82 6.65 7.20
N THR A 189 1.18 5.63 6.43
CA THR A 189 0.53 4.32 6.47
C THR A 189 1.52 3.27 6.96
N TYR A 190 1.18 2.59 8.03
CA TYR A 190 1.95 1.51 8.64
C TYR A 190 1.24 0.18 8.40
N LEU A 191 1.96 -0.81 7.87
CA LEU A 191 1.48 -2.17 7.79
C LEU A 191 2.02 -2.94 8.98
N VAL A 192 1.12 -3.51 9.79
CA VAL A 192 1.47 -4.14 11.06
C VAL A 192 0.94 -5.56 11.17
N LEU A 193 1.69 -6.38 11.90
CA LEU A 193 1.34 -7.72 12.35
C LEU A 193 1.48 -7.77 13.87
N GLU A 194 1.01 -8.85 14.50
CA GLU A 194 1.34 -9.17 15.88
C GLU A 194 2.86 -9.40 16.03
N ASP A 195 3.40 -9.32 17.24
CA ASP A 195 4.83 -9.51 17.54
C ASP A 195 5.34 -10.88 17.06
N ASP A 196 4.51 -11.92 17.10
CA ASP A 196 4.83 -13.26 16.60
C ASP A 196 4.73 -13.39 15.06
N GLY A 197 4.37 -12.31 14.35
CA GLY A 197 4.20 -12.28 12.89
C GLY A 197 2.85 -12.81 12.41
N SER A 198 1.90 -13.10 13.30
CA SER A 198 0.53 -13.44 12.96
C SER A 198 -0.27 -12.20 12.56
N ILE A 199 -1.41 -12.41 11.90
CA ILE A 199 -2.35 -11.32 11.59
C ILE A 199 -3.07 -10.89 12.86
N ILE A 200 -3.38 -9.60 12.96
CA ILE A 200 -4.19 -9.06 14.05
C ILE A 200 -5.62 -9.58 13.86
N THR A 201 -6.09 -10.30 14.86
CA THR A 201 -7.48 -10.76 14.95
C THR A 201 -8.04 -10.18 16.23
N ASP A 202 -9.01 -9.27 16.14
CA ASP A 202 -9.72 -8.61 17.25
C ASP A 202 -9.18 -8.80 18.67
#